data_3c3ca444a9aedfe62ee97b5b6b91fc4c
#
_entry.id   3c3ca444a9aedfe62ee97b5b6b91fc4c
#
_cell.length_a   1.000
_cell.length_b   1.000
_cell.length_c   1.000
_cell.angle_alpha   90.00
_cell.angle_beta   90.00
_cell.angle_gamma   90.00
#
_symmetry.space_group_name_H-M   'P 1'
#
loop_
_entity.id
_entity.type
_entity.pdbx_description
1 polymer ?
#
loop_
_entity_poly.entity_id
_entity_poly.type
_entity_poly.pdbx_seq_one_letter_code
_entity_poly.pdbx_strand_id
1 'polypeptide(L)'
;MAILKDLTIKVKGNKANISKPVFLYLGDGDITLLIKVVESNFIIGATDDELNIVEQADTTYARVCILKPNNELIYSNKCKIVEGKIKFEISKEFIDELAEVGEHLLQIHLYDAEEGGNRHTIPPISITILKPLCDIGHDSNTP
;
A
#
# COMPACT_ATOMS: atom_id res chain seq x y z
N MET A 1 -8.46 1.26 -17.71
CA MET A 1 -8.43 -0.01 -17.00
C MET A 1 -7.25 -0.02 -16.01
N ALA A 2 -7.52 -0.38 -14.77
CA ALA A 2 -6.47 -0.42 -13.76
C ALA A 2 -5.68 -1.72 -13.85
N ILE A 3 -4.39 -1.63 -13.54
CA ILE A 3 -3.53 -2.80 -13.44
C ILE A 3 -3.62 -3.32 -12.01
N LEU A 4 -3.94 -4.61 -11.85
CA LEU A 4 -4.06 -5.21 -10.54
C LEU A 4 -2.74 -5.84 -10.12
N LYS A 5 -2.33 -5.55 -8.88
CA LYS A 5 -1.13 -6.16 -8.30
C LYS A 5 -1.45 -6.65 -6.90
N ASP A 6 -0.98 -7.83 -6.57
CA ASP A 6 -1.17 -8.39 -5.24
C ASP A 6 0.05 -8.12 -4.38
N LEU A 7 -0.20 -7.84 -3.11
CA LEU A 7 0.86 -7.59 -2.15
C LEU A 7 0.47 -8.22 -0.82
N THR A 8 1.37 -8.98 -0.23
CA THR A 8 1.17 -9.53 1.11
C THR A 8 2.15 -8.88 2.07
N ILE A 9 1.62 -8.32 3.14
CA ILE A 9 2.42 -7.73 4.20
C ILE A 9 2.34 -8.66 5.41
N LYS A 10 3.49 -9.15 5.86
CA LYS A 10 3.58 -9.99 7.04
C LYS A 10 4.11 -9.15 8.18
N VAL A 11 3.32 -9.08 9.25
CA VAL A 11 3.67 -8.28 10.43
C VAL A 11 4.19 -9.19 11.52
N LYS A 12 5.33 -8.85 12.08
CA LYS A 12 5.90 -9.57 13.20
C LYS A 12 6.48 -8.55 14.17
N GLY A 13 5.85 -8.43 15.33
CA GLY A 13 6.26 -7.41 16.30
C GLY A 13 6.06 -6.02 15.74
N ASN A 14 7.12 -5.24 15.73
CA ASN A 14 7.07 -3.87 15.21
C ASN A 14 7.61 -3.75 13.78
N LYS A 15 7.71 -4.88 13.08
CA LYS A 15 8.23 -4.88 11.71
C LYS A 15 7.21 -5.46 10.75
N ALA A 16 7.22 -4.95 9.53
CA ALA A 16 6.40 -5.46 8.45
C ALA A 16 7.30 -5.82 7.28
N ASN A 17 7.06 -6.99 6.70
CA ASN A 17 7.82 -7.47 5.53
C ASN A 17 6.86 -7.70 4.39
N ILE A 18 7.31 -7.39 3.19
CA ILE A 18 6.50 -7.57 1.99
C ILE A 18 6.98 -8.81 1.23
N SER A 19 6.03 -9.45 0.55
CA SER A 19 6.33 -10.68 -0.19
C SER A 19 7.23 -10.41 -1.38
N LYS A 20 7.14 -9.22 -1.96
CA LYS A 20 7.99 -8.80 -3.08
C LYS A 20 8.04 -7.28 -3.11
N PRO A 21 9.12 -6.71 -3.68
CA PRO A 21 9.27 -5.26 -3.73
C PRO A 21 8.15 -4.61 -4.53
N VAL A 22 7.79 -3.39 -4.14
CA VAL A 22 6.80 -2.60 -4.86
C VAL A 22 7.52 -1.46 -5.57
N PHE A 23 7.36 -1.41 -6.88
CA PHE A 23 7.94 -0.35 -7.72
C PHE A 23 6.80 0.35 -8.46
N LEU A 24 6.83 1.67 -8.46
CA LEU A 24 5.89 2.48 -9.22
C LEU A 24 6.70 3.44 -10.07
N TYR A 25 6.23 3.70 -11.28
CA TYR A 25 6.92 4.61 -12.20
C TYR A 25 6.13 5.90 -12.35
N LEU A 26 6.84 7.01 -12.31
CA LEU A 26 6.21 8.32 -12.59
C LEU A 26 5.62 8.30 -14.00
N GLY A 27 4.43 8.84 -14.11
CA GLY A 27 3.76 8.89 -15.40
C GLY A 27 2.88 7.70 -15.72
N ASP A 28 2.94 6.66 -14.88
CA ASP A 28 2.08 5.49 -15.09
C ASP A 28 0.63 5.84 -14.82
N GLY A 29 -0.26 5.02 -15.39
CA GLY A 29 -1.69 5.16 -15.18
C GLY A 29 -2.16 4.50 -13.89
N ASP A 30 -3.44 4.17 -13.87
CA ASP A 30 -4.07 3.63 -12.67
C ASP A 30 -3.55 2.24 -12.32
N ILE A 31 -3.24 2.06 -11.05
CA ILE A 31 -2.78 0.79 -10.49
C ILE A 31 -3.61 0.51 -9.25
N THR A 32 -4.04 -0.72 -9.08
CA THR A 32 -4.73 -1.12 -7.86
C THR A 32 -3.89 -2.17 -7.16
N LEU A 33 -3.53 -1.89 -5.91
CA LEU A 33 -2.86 -2.87 -5.05
C LEU A 33 -3.92 -3.57 -4.22
N LEU A 34 -3.91 -4.89 -4.25
CA LEU A 34 -4.73 -5.70 -3.38
C LEU A 34 -3.83 -6.19 -2.26
N ILE A 35 -3.99 -5.62 -1.08
CA ILE A 35 -3.05 -5.80 0.02
C ILE A 35 -3.64 -6.71 1.08
N LYS A 36 -2.95 -7.81 1.33
CA LYS A 36 -3.31 -8.73 2.41
C LYS A 36 -2.35 -8.52 3.56
N VAL A 37 -2.89 -8.26 4.75
CA VAL A 37 -2.07 -8.06 5.94
C VAL A 37 -2.19 -9.26 6.85
N VAL A 38 -1.07 -9.83 7.23
CA VAL A 38 -1.03 -11.04 8.05
C VAL A 38 -0.14 -10.80 9.26
N GLU A 39 -0.64 -11.11 10.43
CA GLU A 39 0.15 -11.06 11.66
C GLU A 39 0.43 -12.47 12.15
N SER A 40 1.68 -12.74 12.54
CA SER A 40 2.09 -14.06 12.96
C SER A 40 2.67 -14.10 14.36
N ASN A 41 2.77 -12.95 15.01
CA ASN A 41 3.53 -12.84 16.26
C ASN A 41 2.84 -13.45 17.47
N PHE A 42 1.58 -13.85 17.35
CA PHE A 42 0.85 -14.40 18.49
C PHE A 42 0.69 -15.91 18.44
N ILE A 43 0.99 -16.52 17.34
CA ILE A 43 0.69 -17.93 17.15
C ILE A 43 1.99 -18.68 16.93
N ILE A 44 2.49 -19.26 18.02
CA ILE A 44 3.74 -20.01 17.98
C ILE A 44 3.46 -21.37 17.34
N GLY A 45 4.22 -21.70 16.31
CA GLY A 45 4.08 -22.97 15.63
C GLY A 45 2.92 -23.04 14.65
N ALA A 46 2.21 -21.94 14.45
CA ALA A 46 1.10 -21.92 13.51
C ALA A 46 1.60 -22.00 12.07
N THR A 47 0.79 -22.60 11.22
CA THR A 47 1.04 -22.60 9.78
C THR A 47 0.53 -21.29 9.22
N ASP A 48 0.87 -21.03 7.95
CA ASP A 48 0.40 -19.81 7.30
C ASP A 48 -1.13 -19.72 7.29
N ASP A 49 -1.80 -20.87 7.19
CA ASP A 49 -3.25 -20.89 7.17
C ASP A 49 -3.88 -20.48 8.50
N GLU A 50 -3.11 -20.57 9.58
CA GLU A 50 -3.59 -20.24 10.92
C GLU A 50 -3.22 -18.83 11.35
N LEU A 51 -2.51 -18.08 10.50
CA LEU A 51 -2.14 -16.72 10.83
C LEU A 51 -3.35 -15.80 10.82
N ASN A 52 -3.37 -14.86 11.75
CA ASN A 52 -4.42 -13.87 11.79
C ASN A 52 -4.29 -12.95 10.59
N ILE A 53 -5.42 -12.69 9.97
CA ILE A 53 -5.50 -11.71 8.88
C ILE A 53 -6.27 -10.54 9.47
N VAL A 54 -5.54 -9.49 9.82
CA VAL A 54 -6.09 -8.39 10.60
C VAL A 54 -7.30 -7.76 9.93
N GLU A 55 -7.22 -7.52 8.63
CA GLU A 55 -8.29 -6.86 7.90
C GLU A 55 -9.55 -7.71 7.80
N GLN A 56 -9.44 -9.01 7.99
CA GLN A 56 -10.62 -9.89 7.92
C GLN A 56 -11.37 -9.97 9.24
N ALA A 57 -10.73 -9.59 10.33
CA ALA A 57 -11.36 -9.72 11.63
C ALA A 57 -12.49 -8.71 11.81
N ASP A 58 -12.16 -7.43 11.88
CA ASP A 58 -13.14 -6.41 12.17
C ASP A 58 -12.97 -5.14 11.37
N THR A 59 -12.12 -5.19 10.33
CA THR A 59 -11.77 -3.97 9.61
C THR A 59 -12.89 -3.54 8.67
N THR A 60 -13.30 -2.29 8.80
CA THR A 60 -14.31 -1.70 7.93
C THR A 60 -13.69 -1.00 6.73
N TYR A 61 -12.60 -0.28 6.94
CA TYR A 61 -11.87 0.35 5.86
C TYR A 61 -10.42 0.57 6.29
N ALA A 62 -9.61 0.96 5.32
CA ALA A 62 -8.21 1.27 5.59
C ALA A 62 -7.85 2.61 4.96
N ARG A 63 -6.80 3.23 5.48
CA ARG A 63 -6.19 4.38 4.85
C ARG A 63 -4.71 4.15 4.72
N VAL A 64 -4.14 4.64 3.63
CA VAL A 64 -2.72 4.53 3.35
C VAL A 64 -2.09 5.90 3.49
N CYS A 65 -0.99 5.94 4.23
CA CYS A 65 -0.21 7.16 4.42
C CYS A 65 1.16 6.92 3.82
N ILE A 66 1.63 7.82 2.97
CA ILE A 66 2.94 7.68 2.35
C ILE A 66 3.80 8.86 2.77
N LEU A 67 4.99 8.54 3.30
CA LEU A 67 5.98 9.54 3.65
C LEU A 67 6.97 9.65 2.50
N LYS A 68 7.04 10.84 1.91
CA LYS A 68 7.93 11.11 0.80
C LYS A 68 9.36 11.33 1.28
N PRO A 69 10.35 11.21 0.40
CA PRO A 69 11.74 11.49 0.80
C PRO A 69 11.94 12.87 1.39
N ASN A 70 11.12 13.85 1.01
CA ASN A 70 11.23 15.21 1.55
C ASN A 70 10.47 15.40 2.86
N ASN A 71 9.98 14.30 3.47
CA ASN A 71 9.24 14.29 4.72
C ASN A 71 7.82 14.83 4.65
N GLU A 72 7.29 15.00 3.46
CA GLU A 72 5.86 15.33 3.31
C GLU A 72 5.03 14.06 3.40
N LEU A 73 3.86 14.17 4.00
CA LEU A 73 2.92 13.05 4.12
C LEU A 73 1.79 13.22 3.13
N ILE A 74 1.44 12.12 2.46
CA ILE A 74 0.31 12.07 1.55
C ILE A 74 -0.62 10.98 2.03
N TYR A 75 -1.92 11.28 2.12
CA TYR A 75 -2.92 10.33 2.59
C TYR A 75 -3.84 9.92 1.45
N SER A 76 -4.17 8.64 1.42
CA SER A 76 -5.14 8.13 0.48
C SER A 76 -6.55 8.46 0.96
N ASN A 77 -7.51 8.26 0.07
CA ASN A 77 -8.91 8.18 0.46
C ASN A 77 -9.13 6.88 1.22
N LYS A 78 -10.35 6.70 1.74
CA LYS A 78 -10.70 5.44 2.38
C LYS A 78 -10.59 4.31 1.37
N CYS A 79 -9.89 3.26 1.76
CA CYS A 79 -9.71 2.07 0.93
C CYS A 79 -10.69 1.01 1.40
N LYS A 80 -11.41 0.41 0.46
CA LYS A 80 -12.37 -0.65 0.77
C LYS A 80 -11.66 -1.95 1.07
N ILE A 81 -12.31 -2.78 1.86
CA ILE A 81 -11.85 -4.14 2.11
C ILE A 81 -12.68 -5.05 1.21
N VAL A 82 -12.01 -5.79 0.34
CA VAL A 82 -12.67 -6.67 -0.62
C VAL A 82 -12.09 -8.06 -0.46
N GLU A 83 -12.91 -9.02 -0.04
CA GLU A 83 -12.48 -10.41 0.15
C GLU A 83 -11.24 -10.51 1.02
N GLY A 84 -11.22 -9.75 2.11
CA GLY A 84 -10.11 -9.79 3.06
C GLY A 84 -8.87 -9.04 2.63
N LYS A 85 -8.94 -8.28 1.54
CA LYS A 85 -7.80 -7.52 1.04
C LYS A 85 -8.14 -6.05 0.97
N ILE A 86 -7.15 -5.23 1.23
CA ILE A 86 -7.29 -3.78 1.13
C ILE A 86 -7.14 -3.40 -0.34
N LYS A 87 -8.16 -2.75 -0.88
CA LYS A 87 -8.13 -2.30 -2.27
C LYS A 87 -7.61 -0.87 -2.32
N PHE A 88 -6.32 -0.74 -2.54
CA PHE A 88 -5.68 0.58 -2.61
C PHE A 88 -5.57 0.99 -4.07
N GLU A 89 -6.40 1.95 -4.46
CA GLU A 89 -6.45 2.44 -5.84
C GLU A 89 -5.51 3.64 -5.98
N ILE A 90 -4.48 3.47 -6.81
CA ILE A 90 -3.47 4.50 -7.03
C ILE A 90 -3.74 5.11 -8.39
N SER A 91 -4.28 6.33 -8.39
CA SER A 91 -4.57 7.03 -9.63
C SER A 91 -3.29 7.65 -10.19
N LYS A 92 -3.36 8.05 -11.46
CA LYS A 92 -2.26 8.79 -12.07
C LYS A 92 -1.98 10.06 -11.29
N GLU A 93 -3.03 10.75 -10.86
CA GLU A 93 -2.89 11.98 -10.08
C GLU A 93 -2.16 11.72 -8.77
N PHE A 94 -2.45 10.60 -8.12
CA PHE A 94 -1.79 10.25 -6.87
C PHE A 94 -0.29 10.00 -7.10
N ILE A 95 0.03 9.29 -8.18
CA ILE A 95 1.44 9.03 -8.53
C ILE A 95 2.15 10.35 -8.81
N ASP A 96 1.50 11.26 -9.54
CA ASP A 96 2.07 12.56 -9.84
C ASP A 96 2.29 13.38 -8.56
N GLU A 97 1.42 13.21 -7.58
CA GLU A 97 1.56 13.88 -6.28
C GLU A 97 2.78 13.39 -5.53
N LEU A 98 3.15 12.12 -5.70
CA LEU A 98 4.35 11.59 -5.06
C LEU A 98 5.60 12.26 -5.61
N ALA A 99 5.61 12.59 -6.88
CA ALA A 99 6.53 13.49 -7.59
C ALA A 99 8.03 13.24 -7.46
N GLU A 100 8.48 12.50 -6.47
CA GLU A 100 9.90 12.31 -6.22
C GLU A 100 10.31 10.88 -6.47
N VAL A 101 11.44 10.71 -7.12
CA VAL A 101 12.05 9.41 -7.31
C VAL A 101 12.72 9.00 -6.00
N GLY A 102 12.67 7.72 -5.70
CA GLY A 102 13.34 7.20 -4.53
C GLY A 102 12.43 6.41 -3.62
N GLU A 103 12.97 6.10 -2.46
CA GLU A 103 12.29 5.28 -1.48
C GLU A 103 11.30 6.09 -0.68
N HIS A 104 10.08 5.57 -0.60
CA HIS A 104 9.00 6.17 0.18
C HIS A 104 8.58 5.15 1.23
N LEU A 105 8.07 5.61 2.36
CA LEU A 105 7.53 4.72 3.38
C LEU A 105 6.01 4.74 3.28
N LEU A 106 5.42 3.54 3.27
CA LEU A 106 3.98 3.38 3.19
C LEU A 106 3.49 2.74 4.47
N GLN A 107 2.50 3.34 5.11
CA GLN A 107 1.93 2.82 6.34
C GLN A 107 0.43 2.71 6.20
N ILE A 108 -0.12 1.64 6.71
CA ILE A 108 -1.54 1.37 6.62
C ILE A 108 -2.18 1.51 7.99
N HIS A 109 -3.33 2.19 8.03
CA HIS A 109 -4.17 2.28 9.20
C HIS A 109 -5.47 1.54 8.92
N LEU A 110 -5.80 0.59 9.77
CA LEU A 110 -7.02 -0.19 9.66
C LEU A 110 -8.03 0.35 10.69
N TYR A 111 -9.27 0.48 10.28
CA TYR A 111 -10.33 1.01 11.13
C TYR A 111 -11.46 0.00 11.22
N ASP A 112 -12.00 -0.20 12.43
CA ASP A 112 -13.05 -1.18 12.66
C ASP A 112 -14.46 -0.61 12.61
N ALA A 113 -14.61 0.68 12.35
CA ALA A 113 -15.91 1.32 12.20
C ALA A 113 -15.78 2.53 11.30
N GLU A 114 -16.90 2.91 10.67
CA GLU A 114 -16.93 4.07 9.78
C GLU A 114 -16.53 5.37 10.48
N GLU A 115 -16.94 5.51 11.73
CA GLU A 115 -16.63 6.69 12.53
C GLU A 115 -16.42 6.26 13.97
N GLY A 116 -15.44 6.89 14.61
CA GLY A 116 -15.23 6.67 16.03
C GLY A 116 -14.72 5.31 16.43
N GLY A 117 -14.31 4.50 15.46
CA GLY A 117 -13.82 3.19 15.75
C GLY A 117 -12.35 3.16 16.17
N ASN A 118 -11.89 1.98 16.51
CA ASN A 118 -10.49 1.78 16.87
C ASN A 118 -9.64 1.74 15.62
N ARG A 119 -8.43 2.23 15.76
CA ARG A 119 -7.45 2.21 14.68
C ARG A 119 -6.34 1.23 15.01
N HIS A 120 -5.99 0.40 14.04
CA HIS A 120 -4.85 -0.49 14.14
C HIS A 120 -3.83 -0.08 13.09
N THR A 121 -2.65 0.33 13.51
CA THR A 121 -1.60 0.81 12.62
C THR A 121 -0.62 -0.30 12.34
N ILE A 122 -0.36 -0.55 11.05
CA ILE A 122 0.59 -1.57 10.61
C ILE A 122 1.96 -0.90 10.49
N PRO A 123 3.05 -1.58 10.91
CA PRO A 123 4.38 -0.99 10.73
C PRO A 123 4.64 -0.66 9.26
N PRO A 124 5.42 0.39 8.98
CA PRO A 124 5.61 0.86 7.61
C PRO A 124 6.42 -0.11 6.76
N ILE A 125 6.16 -0.07 5.46
CA ILE A 125 6.95 -0.79 4.46
C ILE A 125 7.54 0.23 3.50
N SER A 126 8.55 -0.20 2.76
CA SER A 126 9.20 0.65 1.77
C SER A 126 8.64 0.38 0.39
N ILE A 127 8.37 1.45 -0.35
CA ILE A 127 8.04 1.34 -1.77
C ILE A 127 9.00 2.24 -2.52
N THR A 128 9.25 1.93 -3.78
CA THR A 128 10.21 2.70 -4.59
C THR A 128 9.50 3.32 -5.78
N ILE A 129 9.69 4.63 -5.93
CA ILE A 129 9.18 5.36 -7.08
C ILE A 129 10.35 5.57 -8.03
N LEU A 130 10.13 5.19 -9.29
CA LEU A 130 11.17 5.24 -10.31
C LEU A 130 10.77 6.16 -11.45
N LYS A 131 11.77 6.64 -12.14
CA LYS A 131 11.55 7.40 -13.37
C LYS A 131 11.74 6.44 -14.54
N PRO A 132 10.83 6.45 -15.52
CA PRO A 132 10.98 5.56 -16.68
C PRO A 132 12.30 5.82 -17.39
N LEU A 133 12.93 4.75 -17.87
CA LEU A 133 14.18 4.87 -18.59
C LEU A 133 14.01 5.69 -19.85
N CYS A 134 12.91 5.45 -20.56
CA CYS A 134 12.57 6.19 -21.77
C CYS A 134 11.27 6.91 -21.52
N ASP A 135 11.37 8.20 -21.31
CA ASP A 135 10.21 9.03 -21.00
C ASP A 135 9.89 9.96 -22.15
N ILE A 136 10.08 9.48 -23.36
CA ILE A 136 9.92 10.27 -24.55
C ILE A 136 8.60 10.04 -25.27
N GLY A 137 7.97 8.95 -24.95
CA GLY A 137 6.74 8.62 -25.64
C GLY A 137 5.64 9.61 -25.39
N HIS A 138 5.79 10.35 -24.41
CA HIS A 138 4.79 11.33 -24.13
C HIS A 138 5.23 12.68 -24.59
N ASP A 139 6.03 12.86 -25.00
CA ASP A 139 6.30 13.98 -25.43
C ASP A 139 6.54 14.35 -26.56
N SER A 140 6.91 14.04 -26.24
CA SER A 140 7.15 14.37 -26.99
C SER A 140 7.02 14.45 -27.98
N ASN A 141 6.92 14.10 -27.54
CA ASN A 141 6.83 14.24 -28.30
C ASN A 141 6.54 14.48 -29.17
N THR A 142 6.47 14.35 -28.90
CA THR A 142 6.37 14.47 -29.54
C THR A 142 6.55 14.95 -30.12
N PRO A 143 6.78 14.82 -30.40
CA PRO A 143 7.25 15.57 -31.07
C PRO A 143 6.99 16.43 -31.59
#